data_35b17095f6b6be969589f0a23475a48b
#
_entry.id   35b17095f6b6be969589f0a23475a48b
#
_cell.length_a   1.000
_cell.length_b   1.000
_cell.length_c   1.000
_cell.angle_alpha   90.00
_cell.angle_beta   90.00
_cell.angle_gamma   90.00
#
_symmetry.space_group_name_H-M   'P 1'
#
loop_
_entity.id
_entity.type
_entity.pdbx_description
1 polymer ?
#
loop_
_entity_poly.entity_id
_entity_poly.type
_entity_poly.pdbx_seq_one_letter_code
_entity_poly.pdbx_strand_id
1 'polypeptide(L)'
;DKMDVTDYTTLLQGLVEFELYFQTWDGQGYNPTAIFDMTKGKPEYKYVNMNEIWNGIYDFGDYRNRQPVPKQLYTFSEEVEKANLKITTTGHNWSSGNNGAYNTGNAAEFYEATHNILINDEKVYEQHLWRTCNPNPAGCQPQAGTWTYNRSGWCPGSLAMVWDYSLDEYIADSTINLFYQLDPSYIDECHPNYPDCVNGQNYCSNCLAADNPILRVSAKVFTYSNNVDAIYVTAGVEENKAPFEVG
;
A
#
# COMPACT_ATOMS: atom_id res chain seq x y z
N ASP A 1 16.75 7.49 4.24
CA ASP A 1 15.81 7.76 3.15
C ASP A 1 15.18 9.15 3.28
N LYS A 2 14.68 9.69 2.17
CA LYS A 2 13.90 10.93 2.15
C LYS A 2 12.51 10.61 1.60
N MET A 3 11.49 11.17 2.23
CA MET A 3 10.11 11.09 1.80
C MET A 3 9.59 12.51 1.56
N ASP A 4 8.95 12.74 0.41
CA ASP A 4 8.23 13.98 0.18
C ASP A 4 6.91 13.95 0.97
N VAL A 5 6.75 14.93 1.85
CA VAL A 5 5.56 15.09 2.71
C VAL A 5 4.76 16.34 2.34
N THR A 6 4.98 16.90 1.15
CA THR A 6 4.30 18.11 0.70
C THR A 6 2.78 17.96 0.71
N ASP A 7 2.27 16.81 0.32
CA ASP A 7 0.83 16.54 0.33
C ASP A 7 0.21 16.44 1.73
N TYR A 8 1.06 16.32 2.75
CA TYR A 8 0.62 16.29 4.14
C TYR A 8 0.68 17.66 4.83
N THR A 9 0.99 18.72 4.10
CA THR A 9 1.21 20.06 4.68
C THR A 9 0.01 20.59 5.47
N THR A 10 -1.23 20.27 5.05
CA THR A 10 -2.43 20.66 5.80
C THR A 10 -2.51 19.96 7.15
N LEU A 11 -1.98 18.74 7.26
CA LEU A 11 -1.93 17.95 8.49
C LEU A 11 -0.71 18.30 9.37
N LEU A 12 0.32 18.90 8.77
CA LEU A 12 1.59 19.27 9.46
C LEU A 12 1.55 20.70 10.01
N GLN A 13 0.39 21.12 10.55
CA GLN A 13 0.18 22.45 11.12
C GLN A 13 -0.15 22.36 12.60
N GLY A 14 0.37 23.32 13.39
CA GLY A 14 0.15 23.35 14.82
C GLY A 14 0.91 22.26 15.57
N LEU A 15 0.28 21.70 16.60
CA LEU A 15 0.86 20.57 17.36
C LEU A 15 0.52 19.27 16.64
N VAL A 16 1.56 18.55 16.24
CA VAL A 16 1.43 17.28 15.51
C VAL A 16 2.10 16.17 16.29
N GLU A 17 1.41 15.06 16.47
CA GLU A 17 1.94 13.83 17.04
C GLU A 17 2.39 12.90 15.93
N PHE A 18 3.61 12.37 16.05
CA PHE A 18 4.16 11.36 15.14
C PHE A 18 4.34 10.05 15.86
N GLU A 19 3.73 9.01 15.34
CA GLU A 19 3.95 7.66 15.79
C GLU A 19 4.78 6.89 14.76
N LEU A 20 5.87 6.27 15.22
CA LEU A 20 6.73 5.41 14.41
C LEU A 20 6.72 4.02 15.02
N TYR A 21 6.21 3.05 14.26
CA TYR A 21 6.23 1.65 14.66
C TYR A 21 7.40 0.91 14.03
N PHE A 22 8.22 0.27 14.87
CA PHE A 22 9.32 -0.59 14.45
C PHE A 22 9.11 -1.99 15.02
N GLN A 23 8.96 -2.97 14.16
CA GLN A 23 8.92 -4.35 14.55
C GLN A 23 10.35 -4.87 14.77
N THR A 24 10.62 -5.41 15.95
CA THR A 24 11.90 -6.04 16.30
C THR A 24 11.66 -7.50 16.66
N TRP A 25 12.56 -8.38 16.22
CA TRP A 25 12.43 -9.83 16.44
C TRP A 25 13.38 -10.36 17.50
N ASP A 26 14.41 -9.60 17.88
CA ASP A 26 15.54 -10.02 18.72
C ASP A 26 15.62 -9.30 20.07
N GLY A 27 14.61 -8.52 20.42
CA GLY A 27 14.61 -7.73 21.65
C GLY A 27 15.56 -6.51 21.65
N GLN A 28 16.22 -6.23 20.51
CA GLN A 28 16.97 -4.98 20.31
C GLN A 28 16.01 -3.88 19.85
N GLY A 29 16.32 -2.63 20.20
CA GLY A 29 15.53 -1.47 19.84
C GLY A 29 16.17 -0.69 18.68
N TYR A 30 15.37 0.16 18.05
CA TYR A 30 15.83 1.19 17.13
C TYR A 30 15.85 2.54 17.85
N ASN A 31 16.75 3.41 17.43
CA ASN A 31 16.77 4.81 17.85
C ASN A 31 16.60 5.70 16.63
N PRO A 32 15.35 5.85 16.13
CA PRO A 32 15.10 6.63 14.93
C PRO A 32 15.20 8.13 15.20
N THR A 33 15.59 8.86 14.17
CA THR A 33 15.51 10.31 14.13
C THR A 33 14.71 10.71 12.89
N ALA A 34 13.63 11.46 13.08
CA ALA A 34 12.87 12.08 11.99
C ALA A 34 13.29 13.55 11.88
N ILE A 35 13.67 13.97 10.69
CA ILE A 35 14.03 15.36 10.39
C ILE A 35 13.02 15.88 9.35
N PHE A 36 12.28 16.92 9.72
CA PHE A 36 11.38 17.63 8.80
C PHE A 36 12.13 18.84 8.20
N ASP A 37 12.41 18.75 6.91
CA ASP A 37 12.99 19.84 6.14
C ASP A 37 11.87 20.61 5.44
N MET A 38 11.52 21.77 5.99
CA MET A 38 10.39 22.57 5.54
C MET A 38 10.88 23.80 4.79
N THR A 39 10.59 23.86 3.50
CA THR A 39 10.93 25.03 2.68
C THR A 39 9.83 26.08 2.78
N LYS A 40 10.20 27.32 3.10
CA LYS A 40 9.26 28.43 3.08
C LYS A 40 8.85 28.76 1.65
N GLY A 41 7.56 28.71 1.37
CA GLY A 41 7.03 29.01 0.04
C GLY A 41 5.51 29.14 0.05
N LYS A 42 4.95 29.44 -1.11
CA LYS A 42 3.50 29.37 -1.36
C LYS A 42 3.22 28.04 -2.06
N PRO A 43 2.42 27.14 -1.47
CA PRO A 43 2.04 25.91 -2.14
C PRO A 43 1.20 26.20 -3.39
N GLU A 44 1.20 25.26 -4.35
CA GLU A 44 0.38 25.36 -5.56
C GLU A 44 -1.11 25.41 -5.20
N TYR A 45 -1.53 24.54 -4.29
CA TYR A 45 -2.88 24.52 -3.71
C TYR A 45 -2.81 24.86 -2.23
N LYS A 46 -3.75 25.68 -1.76
CA LYS A 46 -3.80 26.07 -0.34
C LYS A 46 -4.21 24.93 0.56
N TYR A 47 -5.06 24.06 0.07
CA TYR A 47 -5.69 23.00 0.85
C TYR A 47 -5.46 21.66 0.18
N VAL A 48 -5.09 20.69 0.99
CA VAL A 48 -4.96 19.28 0.62
C VAL A 48 -5.82 18.50 1.58
N ASN A 49 -6.72 17.67 1.05
CA ASN A 49 -7.47 16.72 1.83
C ASN A 49 -6.98 15.29 1.52
N MET A 50 -7.05 14.41 2.51
CA MET A 50 -6.59 13.04 2.39
C MET A 50 -7.65 12.08 2.92
N ASN A 51 -8.13 11.20 2.06
CA ASN A 51 -9.08 10.17 2.40
C ASN A 51 -8.47 8.79 2.24
N GLU A 52 -8.52 7.98 3.29
CA GLU A 52 -8.09 6.59 3.23
C GLU A 52 -9.10 5.77 2.41
N ILE A 53 -8.58 5.00 1.45
CA ILE A 53 -9.38 4.13 0.56
C ILE A 53 -9.19 2.67 0.95
N TRP A 54 -7.96 2.21 1.03
CA TRP A 54 -7.61 0.88 1.51
C TRP A 54 -6.51 0.98 2.55
N ASN A 55 -6.65 0.20 3.61
CA ASN A 55 -5.61 0.03 4.61
C ASN A 55 -5.79 -1.34 5.26
N GLY A 56 -5.05 -2.32 4.78
CA GLY A 56 -5.26 -3.69 5.24
C GLY A 56 -4.19 -4.68 4.82
N ILE A 57 -4.37 -5.88 5.32
CA ILE A 57 -3.60 -7.07 4.97
C ILE A 57 -4.55 -8.01 4.24
N TYR A 58 -4.16 -8.44 3.06
CA TYR A 58 -5.00 -9.25 2.18
C TYR A 58 -4.26 -10.52 1.77
N ASP A 59 -4.93 -11.65 1.84
CA ASP A 59 -4.38 -12.91 1.32
C ASP A 59 -4.15 -12.79 -0.19
N PHE A 60 -2.99 -13.24 -0.65
CA PHE A 60 -2.64 -13.20 -2.06
C PHE A 60 -2.63 -14.60 -2.63
N GLY A 61 -3.50 -14.84 -3.60
CA GLY A 61 -3.62 -16.12 -4.29
C GLY A 61 -4.56 -17.13 -3.63
N ASP A 62 -5.37 -16.75 -2.64
CA ASP A 62 -6.42 -17.61 -2.11
C ASP A 62 -7.33 -18.08 -3.24
N TYR A 63 -7.36 -19.39 -3.45
CA TYR A 63 -8.14 -20.03 -4.53
C TYR A 63 -9.63 -19.68 -4.50
N ARG A 64 -10.21 -19.49 -3.31
CA ARG A 64 -11.64 -19.18 -3.12
C ARG A 64 -11.94 -17.70 -3.13
N ASN A 65 -10.95 -16.85 -2.83
CA ASN A 65 -11.10 -15.41 -2.79
C ASN A 65 -9.87 -14.72 -3.40
N ARG A 66 -9.79 -14.72 -4.71
CA ARG A 66 -8.64 -14.19 -5.46
C ARG A 66 -8.58 -12.67 -5.51
N GLN A 67 -9.66 -11.99 -5.14
CA GLN A 67 -9.80 -10.54 -5.12
C GLN A 67 -10.33 -10.08 -3.77
N PRO A 68 -9.49 -10.19 -2.69
CA PRO A 68 -9.93 -9.88 -1.33
C PRO A 68 -10.04 -8.37 -1.06
N VAL A 69 -9.43 -7.53 -1.90
CA VAL A 69 -9.48 -6.06 -1.72
C VAL A 69 -10.87 -5.56 -2.14
N PRO A 70 -11.63 -4.93 -1.25
CA PRO A 70 -12.99 -4.51 -1.56
C PRO A 70 -13.00 -3.35 -2.57
N LYS A 71 -14.02 -3.28 -3.40
CA LYS A 71 -14.32 -2.08 -4.19
C LYS A 71 -14.72 -0.95 -3.26
N GLN A 72 -14.31 0.28 -3.61
CA GLN A 72 -14.61 1.48 -2.84
C GLN A 72 -15.30 2.51 -3.71
N LEU A 73 -16.35 3.12 -3.17
CA LEU A 73 -16.99 4.28 -3.77
C LEU A 73 -16.32 5.54 -3.21
N TYR A 74 -15.88 6.41 -4.10
CA TYR A 74 -15.29 7.69 -3.72
C TYR A 74 -16.06 8.84 -4.37
N THR A 75 -16.42 9.86 -3.55
CA THR A 75 -17.12 11.04 -4.02
C THR A 75 -16.22 12.27 -3.85
N PHE A 76 -16.00 12.98 -4.95
CA PHE A 76 -15.26 14.25 -4.94
C PHE A 76 -16.15 15.39 -4.44
N SER A 77 -15.54 16.36 -3.76
CA SER A 77 -16.16 17.65 -3.53
C SER A 77 -16.25 18.45 -4.83
N GLU A 78 -17.25 19.30 -4.95
CA GLU A 78 -17.43 20.19 -6.12
C GLU A 78 -16.27 21.15 -6.34
N GLU A 79 -15.52 21.48 -5.29
CA GLU A 79 -14.43 22.46 -5.30
C GLU A 79 -13.04 21.82 -5.49
N VAL A 80 -12.97 20.55 -5.81
CA VAL A 80 -11.70 19.86 -6.08
C VAL A 80 -11.16 20.27 -7.44
N GLU A 81 -9.90 20.72 -7.46
CA GLU A 81 -9.20 21.16 -8.67
C GLU A 81 -8.24 20.09 -9.22
N LYS A 82 -7.73 19.21 -8.33
CA LYS A 82 -6.82 18.12 -8.66
C LYS A 82 -7.03 16.95 -7.71
N ALA A 83 -6.83 15.74 -8.19
CA ALA A 83 -6.92 14.54 -7.35
C ALA A 83 -5.90 13.47 -7.76
N ASN A 84 -5.33 12.80 -6.77
CA ASN A 84 -4.39 11.71 -6.96
C ASN A 84 -4.73 10.52 -6.05
N LEU A 85 -4.59 9.31 -6.58
CA LEU A 85 -4.56 8.08 -5.79
C LEU A 85 -3.11 7.70 -5.53
N LYS A 86 -2.70 7.74 -4.25
CA LYS A 86 -1.39 7.23 -3.83
C LYS A 86 -1.56 5.88 -3.16
N ILE A 87 -0.86 4.87 -3.69
CA ILE A 87 -0.94 3.50 -3.20
C ILE A 87 0.45 2.94 -2.90
N THR A 88 0.59 2.35 -1.75
CA THR A 88 1.74 1.55 -1.35
C THR A 88 1.27 0.11 -1.18
N THR A 89 1.91 -0.79 -1.89
CA THR A 89 1.68 -2.23 -1.74
C THR A 89 3.01 -2.92 -1.47
N THR A 90 3.03 -3.83 -0.50
CA THR A 90 4.20 -4.65 -0.19
C THR A 90 3.81 -6.09 -0.01
N GLY A 91 4.53 -6.99 -0.68
CA GLY A 91 4.35 -8.44 -0.55
C GLY A 91 5.14 -9.00 0.63
N HIS A 92 4.52 -9.89 1.36
CA HIS A 92 5.11 -10.54 2.54
C HIS A 92 4.72 -12.00 2.59
N ASN A 93 5.45 -12.75 3.40
CA ASN A 93 5.29 -14.18 3.59
C ASN A 93 5.49 -14.98 2.30
N TRP A 94 5.72 -16.25 2.45
CA TRP A 94 5.95 -17.15 1.34
C TRP A 94 5.63 -18.59 1.73
N SER A 95 5.18 -19.35 0.74
CA SER A 95 5.06 -20.80 0.81
C SER A 95 5.92 -21.46 -0.24
N SER A 96 6.47 -22.64 0.07
CA SER A 96 7.18 -23.44 -0.91
C SER A 96 6.23 -24.46 -1.54
N GLY A 97 6.37 -24.68 -2.84
CA GLY A 97 5.60 -25.69 -3.53
C GLY A 97 5.90 -27.11 -3.05
N ASN A 98 5.07 -28.07 -3.49
CA ASN A 98 5.13 -29.48 -3.11
C ASN A 98 6.42 -30.22 -3.43
N ASN A 99 7.29 -29.65 -4.25
CA ASN A 99 8.54 -30.27 -4.71
C ASN A 99 9.72 -30.12 -3.75
N GLY A 100 9.51 -29.53 -2.57
CA GLY A 100 10.56 -29.34 -1.57
C GLY A 100 11.65 -28.34 -1.94
N ALA A 101 11.58 -27.72 -3.09
CA ALA A 101 12.50 -26.67 -3.48
C ALA A 101 12.06 -25.33 -2.86
N TYR A 102 13.02 -24.56 -2.42
CA TYR A 102 12.80 -23.17 -2.03
C TYR A 102 12.43 -22.38 -3.28
N ASN A 103 11.15 -22.20 -3.49
CA ASN A 103 10.65 -21.49 -4.66
C ASN A 103 10.23 -20.07 -4.27
N THR A 104 11.17 -19.13 -4.42
CA THR A 104 10.90 -17.71 -4.14
C THR A 104 9.81 -17.11 -5.05
N GLY A 105 9.55 -17.71 -6.22
CA GLY A 105 8.49 -17.29 -7.13
C GLY A 105 7.06 -17.58 -6.63
N ASN A 106 6.92 -18.44 -5.60
CA ASN A 106 5.62 -18.78 -5.01
C ASN A 106 5.38 -18.05 -3.68
N ALA A 107 5.86 -16.84 -3.56
CA ALA A 107 5.76 -16.08 -2.33
C ALA A 107 5.39 -14.64 -2.65
N ALA A 108 4.42 -14.06 -1.92
CA ALA A 108 4.07 -12.66 -2.14
C ALA A 108 5.28 -11.72 -1.99
N GLU A 109 6.21 -12.04 -1.09
CA GLU A 109 7.43 -11.25 -0.89
C GLU A 109 8.35 -11.23 -2.12
N PHE A 110 8.45 -12.35 -2.84
CA PHE A 110 9.39 -12.53 -3.96
C PHE A 110 8.70 -12.80 -5.30
N TYR A 111 7.41 -12.55 -5.39
CA TYR A 111 6.65 -12.72 -6.61
C TYR A 111 6.52 -11.40 -7.35
N GLU A 112 7.00 -11.38 -8.60
CA GLU A 112 6.85 -10.24 -9.51
C GLU A 112 5.42 -10.26 -10.09
N ALA A 113 4.59 -9.32 -9.65
CA ALA A 113 3.19 -9.23 -10.05
C ALA A 113 2.87 -7.90 -10.73
N THR A 114 1.84 -7.91 -11.56
CA THR A 114 1.21 -6.67 -12.05
C THR A 114 -0.23 -6.64 -11.60
N HIS A 115 -0.53 -5.69 -10.73
CA HIS A 115 -1.89 -5.40 -10.27
C HIS A 115 -2.50 -4.28 -11.09
N ASN A 116 -3.82 -4.21 -11.13
CA ASN A 116 -4.53 -3.21 -11.91
C ASN A 116 -5.34 -2.27 -11.00
N ILE A 117 -5.38 -1.00 -11.36
CA ILE A 117 -6.34 -0.05 -10.79
C ILE A 117 -7.46 0.12 -11.80
N LEU A 118 -8.66 -0.23 -11.39
CA LEU A 118 -9.87 -0.03 -12.17
C LEU A 118 -10.65 1.16 -11.60
N ILE A 119 -11.14 2.00 -12.49
CA ILE A 119 -12.03 3.12 -12.18
C ILE A 119 -13.30 2.91 -12.99
N ASN A 120 -14.45 2.87 -12.32
CA ASN A 120 -15.75 2.59 -12.94
C ASN A 120 -15.74 1.28 -13.77
N ASP A 121 -15.07 0.25 -13.22
CA ASP A 121 -14.87 -1.09 -13.82
C ASP A 121 -13.97 -1.12 -15.07
N GLU A 122 -13.39 0.00 -15.50
CA GLU A 122 -12.40 0.07 -16.56
C GLU A 122 -10.98 0.05 -16.00
N LYS A 123 -10.09 -0.76 -16.60
CA LYS A 123 -8.67 -0.78 -16.23
C LYS A 123 -7.98 0.49 -16.73
N VAL A 124 -7.53 1.33 -15.79
CA VAL A 124 -6.93 2.62 -16.10
C VAL A 124 -5.43 2.60 -15.85
N TYR A 125 -4.99 1.99 -14.75
CA TYR A 125 -3.57 1.96 -14.38
C TYR A 125 -3.11 0.54 -14.05
N GLU A 126 -1.80 0.34 -14.22
CA GLU A 126 -1.09 -0.86 -13.79
C GLU A 126 -0.10 -0.52 -12.69
N GLN A 127 0.00 -1.40 -11.70
CA GLN A 127 1.03 -1.38 -10.69
C GLN A 127 1.94 -2.58 -10.88
N HIS A 128 3.11 -2.37 -11.49
CA HIS A 128 4.14 -3.41 -11.55
C HIS A 128 4.85 -3.49 -10.20
N LEU A 129 4.45 -4.47 -9.40
CA LEU A 129 4.89 -4.64 -8.03
C LEU A 129 6.21 -5.40 -7.97
N TRP A 130 7.29 -4.71 -8.32
CA TRP A 130 8.64 -5.27 -8.27
C TRP A 130 9.68 -4.21 -7.98
N ARG A 131 10.69 -4.57 -7.17
CA ARG A 131 11.79 -3.67 -6.81
C ARG A 131 13.11 -4.40 -6.78
N THR A 132 14.11 -3.85 -7.47
CA THR A 132 15.49 -4.30 -7.41
C THR A 132 16.11 -3.86 -6.08
N CYS A 133 16.65 -4.83 -5.32
CA CYS A 133 17.24 -4.59 -4.00
C CYS A 133 18.77 -4.73 -3.99
N ASN A 134 19.39 -5.02 -5.12
CA ASN A 134 20.83 -5.04 -5.25
C ASN A 134 21.28 -4.27 -6.51
N PRO A 135 21.93 -3.07 -6.39
CA PRO A 135 22.27 -2.43 -5.12
C PRO A 135 21.05 -1.96 -4.34
N ASN A 136 21.17 -1.88 -3.01
CA ASN A 136 20.07 -1.43 -2.16
C ASN A 136 19.71 0.04 -2.45
N PRO A 137 18.42 0.38 -2.69
CA PRO A 137 18.01 1.74 -3.08
C PRO A 137 18.33 2.83 -2.05
N ALA A 138 18.38 2.47 -0.76
CA ALA A 138 18.77 3.38 0.33
C ALA A 138 20.27 3.35 0.64
N GLY A 139 21.06 2.57 -0.11
CA GLY A 139 22.49 2.41 0.13
C GLY A 139 22.86 1.58 1.36
N CYS A 140 21.89 0.86 1.93
CA CYS A 140 22.15 -0.03 3.06
C CYS A 140 23.07 -1.18 2.66
N GLN A 141 23.97 -1.54 3.57
CA GLN A 141 24.88 -2.65 3.35
C GLN A 141 24.12 -3.99 3.43
N PRO A 142 24.38 -4.92 2.51
CA PRO A 142 23.74 -6.22 2.51
C PRO A 142 24.00 -6.99 3.81
N GLN A 143 22.96 -7.70 4.26
CA GLN A 143 23.07 -8.67 5.35
C GLN A 143 22.92 -10.09 4.81
N ALA A 144 23.11 -11.08 5.67
CA ALA A 144 22.94 -12.48 5.31
C ALA A 144 21.47 -12.82 4.94
N GLY A 145 21.29 -13.97 4.30
CA GLY A 145 19.98 -14.47 3.89
C GLY A 145 19.47 -13.81 2.60
N THR A 146 18.20 -13.46 2.57
CA THR A 146 17.51 -12.93 1.38
C THR A 146 17.62 -11.41 1.20
N TRP A 147 18.56 -10.76 1.91
CA TRP A 147 18.69 -9.30 1.92
C TRP A 147 18.80 -8.68 0.51
N THR A 148 19.55 -9.31 -0.38
CA THR A 148 19.79 -8.81 -1.74
C THR A 148 18.76 -9.25 -2.76
N TYR A 149 17.76 -10.04 -2.35
CA TYR A 149 16.73 -10.52 -3.27
C TYR A 149 15.77 -9.38 -3.62
N ASN A 150 15.41 -9.31 -4.89
CA ASN A 150 14.35 -8.40 -5.35
C ASN A 150 13.03 -8.77 -4.69
N ARG A 151 12.18 -7.78 -4.47
CA ARG A 151 10.93 -7.95 -3.70
C ARG A 151 9.76 -7.19 -4.27
N SER A 152 8.61 -7.63 -3.88
CA SER A 152 7.33 -7.02 -4.21
C SER A 152 7.14 -5.71 -3.45
N GLY A 153 7.55 -4.59 -4.07
CA GLY A 153 7.26 -3.23 -3.62
C GLY A 153 8.16 -2.63 -2.52
N TRP A 154 9.12 -3.39 -1.97
CA TRP A 154 10.00 -2.91 -0.90
C TRP A 154 11.40 -3.50 -0.96
N CYS A 155 12.33 -2.93 -0.23
CA CYS A 155 13.65 -3.52 0.02
C CYS A 155 14.03 -3.32 1.49
N PRO A 156 14.76 -4.26 2.11
CA PRO A 156 15.21 -4.10 3.50
C PRO A 156 15.97 -2.79 3.71
N GLY A 157 15.61 -2.03 4.74
CA GLY A 157 16.24 -0.75 5.07
C GLY A 157 15.90 0.41 4.14
N SER A 158 14.93 0.26 3.25
CA SER A 158 14.48 1.31 2.32
C SER A 158 12.98 1.57 2.47
N LEU A 159 12.56 2.80 2.19
CA LEU A 159 11.13 3.12 2.10
C LEU A 159 10.45 2.23 1.05
N ALA A 160 9.24 1.78 1.33
CA ALA A 160 8.41 1.10 0.36
C ALA A 160 8.09 2.01 -0.84
N MET A 161 7.83 1.41 -1.98
CA MET A 161 7.46 2.16 -3.18
C MET A 161 6.06 2.78 -2.99
N VAL A 162 5.91 4.01 -3.49
CA VAL A 162 4.63 4.68 -3.60
C VAL A 162 4.33 4.88 -5.07
N TRP A 163 3.18 4.43 -5.52
CA TRP A 163 2.64 4.72 -6.85
C TRP A 163 1.66 5.88 -6.72
N ASP A 164 1.75 6.82 -7.65
CA ASP A 164 0.95 8.05 -7.67
C ASP A 164 0.23 8.13 -9.01
N TYR A 165 -1.10 8.04 -8.98
CA TYR A 165 -1.97 7.99 -10.14
C TYR A 165 -2.90 9.19 -10.16
N SER A 166 -2.96 9.92 -11.26
CA SER A 166 -3.89 11.05 -11.41
C SER A 166 -5.34 10.57 -11.47
N LEU A 167 -6.21 11.27 -10.78
CA LEU A 167 -7.66 11.10 -10.86
C LEU A 167 -8.34 12.35 -11.47
N ASP A 168 -7.57 13.29 -12.04
CA ASP A 168 -8.07 14.58 -12.50
C ASP A 168 -9.20 14.44 -13.53
N GLU A 169 -9.08 13.46 -14.45
CA GLU A 169 -10.09 13.21 -15.50
C GLU A 169 -11.46 12.76 -14.93
N TYR A 170 -11.46 12.25 -13.69
CA TYR A 170 -12.65 11.70 -13.03
C TYR A 170 -13.33 12.64 -12.06
N ILE A 171 -12.75 13.82 -11.80
CA ILE A 171 -13.35 14.80 -10.88
C ILE A 171 -14.74 15.23 -11.36
N ALA A 172 -14.92 15.38 -12.68
CA ALA A 172 -16.19 15.76 -13.27
C ALA A 172 -17.32 14.71 -13.08
N ASP A 173 -16.98 13.45 -12.83
CA ASP A 173 -17.94 12.37 -12.58
C ASP A 173 -18.58 12.49 -11.20
N SER A 174 -18.04 13.34 -10.34
CA SER A 174 -18.41 13.55 -8.94
C SER A 174 -18.24 12.31 -8.06
N THR A 175 -18.51 11.12 -8.56
CA THR A 175 -18.40 9.85 -7.82
C THR A 175 -17.82 8.76 -8.71
N ILE A 176 -16.86 8.02 -8.19
CA ILE A 176 -16.19 6.93 -8.91
C ILE A 176 -16.14 5.65 -8.07
N ASN A 177 -16.15 4.50 -8.75
CA ASN A 177 -15.85 3.22 -8.15
C ASN A 177 -14.35 2.93 -8.33
N LEU A 178 -13.63 2.73 -7.24
CA LEU A 178 -12.23 2.32 -7.22
C LEU A 178 -12.13 0.82 -6.93
N PHE A 179 -11.37 0.11 -7.72
CA PHE A 179 -11.05 -1.28 -7.48
C PHE A 179 -9.58 -1.56 -7.72
N TYR A 180 -8.92 -2.11 -6.70
CA TYR A 180 -7.56 -2.61 -6.81
C TYR A 180 -7.60 -4.11 -7.08
N GLN A 181 -7.47 -4.47 -8.35
CA GLN A 181 -7.49 -5.83 -8.82
C GLN A 181 -6.11 -6.45 -8.67
N LEU A 182 -5.98 -7.43 -7.81
CA LEU A 182 -4.75 -8.21 -7.66
C LEU A 182 -4.50 -9.04 -8.92
N ASP A 183 -3.21 -9.37 -9.18
CA ASP A 183 -2.82 -10.21 -10.32
C ASP A 183 -3.67 -11.49 -10.35
N PRO A 184 -4.53 -11.67 -11.36
CA PRO A 184 -5.42 -12.81 -11.42
C PRO A 184 -4.72 -14.12 -11.80
N SER A 185 -3.47 -14.07 -12.24
CA SER A 185 -2.72 -15.26 -12.64
C SER A 185 -2.11 -16.00 -11.47
N TYR A 186 -1.84 -15.30 -10.35
CA TYR A 186 -1.24 -15.91 -9.18
C TYR A 186 -2.22 -16.76 -8.39
N ILE A 187 -1.84 -17.97 -8.04
CA ILE A 187 -2.56 -18.88 -7.16
C ILE A 187 -1.56 -19.43 -6.14
N ASP A 188 -1.89 -19.33 -4.87
CA ASP A 188 -1.14 -19.99 -3.81
C ASP A 188 -1.62 -21.46 -3.69
N GLU A 189 -0.87 -22.38 -4.30
CA GLU A 189 -1.16 -23.82 -4.24
C GLU A 189 -0.95 -24.42 -2.84
N CYS A 190 -0.34 -23.67 -1.94
CA CYS A 190 -0.15 -24.07 -0.55
C CYS A 190 -1.22 -23.50 0.39
N HIS A 191 -2.11 -22.66 -0.10
CA HIS A 191 -3.23 -22.13 0.67
C HIS A 191 -4.22 -23.22 1.08
N PRO A 192 -4.77 -23.20 2.31
CA PRO A 192 -5.76 -24.20 2.76
C PRO A 192 -6.99 -24.36 1.87
N ASN A 193 -7.37 -23.32 1.14
CA ASN A 193 -8.49 -23.34 0.20
C ASN A 193 -8.15 -23.93 -1.17
N TYR A 194 -6.88 -24.28 -1.43
CA TYR A 194 -6.50 -24.91 -2.68
C TYR A 194 -7.07 -26.34 -2.77
N PRO A 195 -7.61 -26.78 -3.93
CA PRO A 195 -8.33 -28.06 -4.05
C PRO A 195 -7.51 -29.29 -3.62
N ASP A 196 -6.22 -29.28 -3.92
CA ASP A 196 -5.31 -30.41 -3.63
C ASP A 196 -4.60 -30.27 -2.27
N CYS A 197 -5.03 -29.32 -1.44
CA CYS A 197 -4.48 -29.12 -0.10
C CYS A 197 -4.77 -30.33 0.81
N VAL A 198 -3.73 -30.85 1.45
CA VAL A 198 -3.82 -31.96 2.39
C VAL A 198 -3.82 -31.44 3.82
N ASN A 199 -4.91 -31.72 4.56
CA ASN A 199 -5.03 -31.43 6.01
C ASN A 199 -4.65 -30.01 6.42
N GLY A 200 -4.91 -29.00 5.55
CA GLY A 200 -4.55 -27.60 5.82
C GLY A 200 -5.46 -26.95 6.86
N GLN A 201 -4.86 -26.30 7.86
CA GLN A 201 -5.55 -25.35 8.72
C GLN A 201 -5.08 -23.92 8.40
N ASN A 202 -3.80 -23.66 8.56
CA ASN A 202 -3.20 -22.38 8.21
C ASN A 202 -2.46 -22.45 6.86
N TYR A 203 -1.89 -23.60 6.55
CA TYR A 203 -1.25 -23.92 5.28
C TYR A 203 -1.34 -25.44 5.02
N CYS A 204 -1.11 -25.86 3.79
CA CYS A 204 -1.20 -27.25 3.42
C CYS A 204 -0.05 -28.09 4.01
N SER A 205 -0.35 -29.25 4.59
CA SER A 205 0.68 -30.14 5.16
C SER A 205 1.59 -30.78 4.11
N ASN A 206 1.19 -30.76 2.84
CA ASN A 206 2.02 -31.18 1.71
C ASN A 206 2.92 -30.06 1.14
N CYS A 207 2.92 -28.88 1.77
CA CYS A 207 3.84 -27.78 1.48
C CYS A 207 4.89 -27.64 2.59
N LEU A 208 6.04 -27.09 2.23
CA LEU A 208 7.14 -26.86 3.20
C LEU A 208 7.11 -25.47 3.84
N ALA A 209 6.12 -24.65 3.52
CA ALA A 209 6.03 -23.29 3.99
C ALA A 209 5.27 -23.18 5.28
N ALA A 210 5.55 -22.08 5.98
CA ALA A 210 4.98 -21.80 7.26
C ALA A 210 3.82 -20.76 7.21
N ASP A 211 3.81 -19.88 6.20
CA ASP A 211 2.89 -18.74 6.15
C ASP A 211 2.34 -18.50 4.75
N ASN A 212 1.05 -18.18 4.67
CA ASN A 212 0.41 -17.83 3.40
C ASN A 212 0.91 -16.48 2.87
N PRO A 213 1.09 -16.34 1.55
CA PRO A 213 1.39 -15.07 0.93
C PRO A 213 0.35 -13.99 1.22
N ILE A 214 0.80 -12.82 1.62
CA ILE A 214 -0.06 -11.66 1.87
C ILE A 214 0.46 -10.40 1.20
N LEU A 215 -0.45 -9.50 0.88
CA LEU A 215 -0.15 -8.13 0.50
C LEU A 215 -0.61 -7.17 1.60
N ARG A 216 0.28 -6.25 1.99
CA ARG A 216 -0.11 -5.07 2.77
C ARG A 216 -0.38 -3.95 1.80
N VAL A 217 -1.58 -3.39 1.86
CA VAL A 217 -2.03 -2.32 0.96
C VAL A 217 -2.41 -1.11 1.80
N SER A 218 -1.85 0.05 1.47
CA SER A 218 -2.26 1.34 2.00
C SER A 218 -2.48 2.29 0.83
N ALA A 219 -3.69 2.77 0.66
CA ALA A 219 -4.05 3.66 -0.42
C ALA A 219 -4.89 4.84 0.07
N LYS A 220 -4.58 6.02 -0.47
CA LYS A 220 -5.26 7.27 -0.11
C LYS A 220 -5.55 8.08 -1.37
N VAL A 221 -6.71 8.70 -1.40
CA VAL A 221 -7.00 9.77 -2.37
C VAL A 221 -6.62 11.09 -1.73
N PHE A 222 -5.76 11.82 -2.41
CA PHE A 222 -5.43 13.21 -2.11
C PHE A 222 -6.21 14.10 -3.05
N THR A 223 -6.88 15.11 -2.51
CA THR A 223 -7.56 16.13 -3.29
C THR A 223 -7.01 17.50 -2.94
N TYR A 224 -6.91 18.35 -3.94
CA TYR A 224 -6.25 19.64 -3.83
C TYR A 224 -7.23 20.73 -4.29
N SER A 225 -7.25 21.86 -3.57
CA SER A 225 -8.10 23.00 -3.89
C SER A 225 -7.53 24.32 -3.35
N ASN A 226 -7.95 25.40 -3.94
CA ASN A 226 -7.74 26.75 -3.39
C ASN A 226 -8.95 27.24 -2.56
N ASN A 227 -10.04 26.47 -2.54
CA ASN A 227 -11.24 26.74 -1.74
C ASN A 227 -11.25 25.85 -0.49
N VAL A 228 -11.52 26.47 0.67
CA VAL A 228 -11.61 25.76 1.97
C VAL A 228 -12.78 24.78 2.01
N ASP A 229 -13.85 25.02 1.29
CA ASP A 229 -15.04 24.17 1.29
C ASP A 229 -14.77 22.77 0.71
N ALA A 230 -13.71 22.62 -0.10
CA ALA A 230 -13.29 21.33 -0.62
C ALA A 230 -12.78 20.34 0.47
N ILE A 231 -12.49 20.82 1.69
CA ILE A 231 -11.96 19.99 2.78
C ILE A 231 -13.07 19.27 3.54
N TYR A 232 -14.29 19.74 3.49
CA TYR A 232 -15.38 19.33 4.39
C TYR A 232 -16.38 18.32 3.81
N VAL A 233 -16.15 17.79 2.62
CA VAL A 233 -17.03 16.74 2.08
C VAL A 233 -16.59 15.39 2.64
N THR A 234 -17.33 14.90 3.60
CA THR A 234 -17.20 13.55 4.13
C THR A 234 -17.57 12.54 3.05
N ALA A 235 -16.58 11.83 2.51
CA ALA A 235 -16.85 10.51 1.93
C ALA A 235 -17.55 9.67 3.01
N GLY A 236 -18.56 8.90 2.66
CA GLY A 236 -19.36 8.07 3.58
C GLY A 236 -18.61 6.94 4.28
N VAL A 237 -17.44 7.22 4.80
CA VAL A 237 -16.66 6.43 5.75
C VAL A 237 -16.89 7.09 7.10
N GLU A 238 -17.24 6.31 8.11
CA GLU A 238 -17.46 6.76 9.49
C GLU A 238 -16.44 7.81 9.90
N GLU A 239 -16.95 8.90 10.50
CA GLU A 239 -16.21 10.07 10.97
C GLU A 239 -14.85 9.72 11.54
N ASN A 240 -13.80 9.89 10.76
CA ASN A 240 -12.49 10.12 11.33
C ASN A 240 -12.51 11.53 11.92
N LYS A 241 -12.45 11.56 13.24
CA LYS A 241 -12.55 12.71 14.13
C LYS A 241 -12.03 14.00 13.51
N ALA A 242 -12.84 15.03 13.62
CA ALA A 242 -12.54 16.41 13.29
C ALA A 242 -11.09 16.80 13.62
N PRO A 243 -10.48 17.71 12.84
CA PRO A 243 -9.19 18.28 13.20
C PRO A 243 -9.28 18.81 14.63
N PHE A 244 -8.31 18.44 15.45
CA PHE A 244 -8.24 18.78 16.87
C PHE A 244 -8.53 20.27 17.05
N GLU A 245 -9.61 20.61 17.76
CA GLU A 245 -9.74 21.92 18.35
C GLU A 245 -8.64 22.08 19.40
N VAL A 246 -7.75 23.01 19.15
CA VAL A 246 -6.73 23.42 20.11
C VAL A 246 -7.45 24.27 21.15
N GLY A 247 -7.67 23.72 22.34
CA GLY A 247 -8.06 24.45 23.53
C GLY A 247 -6.88 25.20 24.15
#